data_05c9837a96e01f2965e2dabf35749a2e
#
_entry.id   05c9837a96e01f2965e2dabf35749a2e
#
_cell.length_a   1.000
_cell.length_b   1.000
_cell.length_c   1.000
_cell.angle_alpha   90.00
_cell.angle_beta   90.00
_cell.angle_gamma   90.00
#
_symmetry.space_group_name_H-M   'P 1'
#
loop_
_entity.id
_entity.type
_entity.pdbx_description
1 polymer ?
#
loop_
_entity_poly.entity_id
_entity_poly.type
_entity_poly.pdbx_seq_one_letter_code
_entity_poly.pdbx_strand_id
1 'polypeptide(L)'
;MRPLNKGNTPTDAGGNAIVVTAYRDWRNHLINRIGYYCVYCNQPLSHSLQVEHVIPKNPPAGVAPGAALDWDNMLLACGPCNNAKGNTPIDANTYYLPEEHNTHLPFSIVLNANPDHAIVIERVGLNVNQHQKAHDTIDLLELDNIDARPAIVDIRSLKRKAAMLSVQSARQVYDMAVASPTYNANVVATDIARRAADSGFFSLWYEEFINEPLVMEKLTDNAIIKGTATNCFDPANGYQPIHRNPANIADPI
;
A
#
# COMPACT_ATOMS: atom_id res chain seq x y z
N MET A 1 -1.27 5.00 0.41
CA MET A 1 -0.63 3.66 0.39
C MET A 1 -1.23 2.81 1.50
N ARG A 2 -1.01 1.49 1.51
CA ARG A 2 -1.43 0.58 2.58
C ARG A 2 -0.25 0.30 3.51
N PRO A 3 -0.38 0.45 4.85
CA PRO A 3 0.66 0.02 5.77
C PRO A 3 0.85 -1.49 5.68
N LEU A 4 2.10 -1.95 5.71
CA LEU A 4 2.48 -3.30 5.37
C LEU A 4 3.22 -3.99 6.52
N ASN A 5 2.99 -5.29 6.67
CA ASN A 5 3.79 -6.20 7.48
C ASN A 5 4.01 -7.50 6.69
N LYS A 6 5.20 -7.67 6.12
CA LYS A 6 5.56 -8.92 5.41
C LYS A 6 6.04 -10.02 6.36
N GLY A 7 6.27 -9.67 7.63
CA GLY A 7 6.79 -10.57 8.64
C GLY A 7 8.24 -10.98 8.42
N ASN A 8 8.73 -11.81 9.31
CA ASN A 8 10.12 -12.31 9.31
C ASN A 8 10.42 -13.17 8.08
N THR A 9 11.71 -13.38 7.83
CA THR A 9 12.22 -14.27 6.79
C THR A 9 11.45 -15.60 6.80
N PRO A 10 10.92 -16.06 5.66
CA PRO A 10 10.21 -17.33 5.59
C PRO A 10 11.10 -18.50 6.00
N THR A 11 10.48 -19.55 6.55
CA THR A 11 11.16 -20.80 6.92
C THR A 11 10.71 -21.96 6.04
N ASP A 12 11.57 -22.96 5.89
CA ASP A 12 11.24 -24.25 5.28
C ASP A 12 10.39 -25.13 6.24
N ALA A 13 10.02 -26.32 5.80
CA ALA A 13 9.26 -27.26 6.59
C ALA A 13 10.01 -27.76 7.86
N GLY A 14 11.32 -27.59 7.92
CA GLY A 14 12.17 -27.90 9.08
C GLY A 14 12.33 -26.74 10.05
N GLY A 15 11.74 -25.56 9.73
CA GLY A 15 11.85 -24.34 10.55
C GLY A 15 13.14 -23.53 10.31
N ASN A 16 13.96 -23.90 9.31
CA ASN A 16 15.16 -23.15 8.97
C ASN A 16 14.82 -21.97 8.05
N ALA A 17 15.49 -20.84 8.23
CA ALA A 17 15.34 -19.69 7.35
C ALA A 17 15.66 -20.09 5.90
N ILE A 18 14.76 -19.69 4.97
CA ILE A 18 14.97 -19.91 3.54
C ILE A 18 16.15 -19.09 3.07
N VAL A 19 17.05 -19.73 2.33
CA VAL A 19 18.20 -19.10 1.69
C VAL A 19 17.96 -19.10 0.17
N VAL A 20 18.10 -17.95 -0.47
CA VAL A 20 17.95 -17.80 -1.92
C VAL A 20 19.30 -17.55 -2.58
N THR A 21 19.42 -17.94 -3.84
CA THR A 21 20.61 -17.68 -4.65
C THR A 21 20.43 -16.49 -5.59
N ALA A 22 19.19 -16.11 -5.86
CA ALA A 22 18.84 -14.91 -6.63
C ALA A 22 17.71 -14.15 -5.92
N TYR A 23 17.78 -12.81 -5.88
CA TYR A 23 16.75 -12.00 -5.21
C TYR A 23 15.34 -12.22 -5.78
N ARG A 24 15.25 -12.63 -7.06
CA ARG A 24 13.95 -12.94 -7.71
C ARG A 24 13.26 -14.16 -7.12
N ASP A 25 14.00 -15.02 -6.43
CA ASP A 25 13.43 -16.22 -5.78
C ASP A 25 12.52 -15.84 -4.62
N TRP A 26 12.71 -14.65 -4.03
CA TRP A 26 11.81 -14.10 -3.03
C TRP A 26 10.40 -13.77 -3.54
N ARG A 27 10.18 -13.68 -4.86
CA ARG A 27 8.90 -13.25 -5.43
C ARG A 27 7.70 -14.03 -4.90
N ASN A 28 7.76 -15.36 -4.91
CA ASN A 28 6.66 -16.19 -4.46
C ASN A 28 6.44 -16.07 -2.94
N HIS A 29 7.48 -15.93 -2.17
CA HIS A 29 7.41 -15.72 -0.73
C HIS A 29 6.77 -14.35 -0.40
N LEU A 30 7.16 -13.31 -1.10
CA LEU A 30 6.56 -11.97 -0.98
C LEU A 30 5.08 -11.99 -1.37
N ILE A 31 4.71 -12.61 -2.50
CA ILE A 31 3.32 -12.78 -2.93
C ILE A 31 2.49 -13.50 -1.85
N ASN A 32 3.02 -14.54 -1.25
CA ASN A 32 2.32 -15.28 -0.21
C ASN A 32 2.10 -14.45 1.05
N ARG A 33 2.99 -13.50 1.35
CA ARG A 33 2.93 -12.62 2.53
C ARG A 33 2.11 -11.37 2.31
N ILE A 34 2.24 -10.70 1.18
CA ILE A 34 1.69 -9.35 0.95
C ILE A 34 0.66 -9.30 -0.20
N GLY A 35 0.43 -10.41 -0.90
CA GLY A 35 -0.49 -10.48 -2.04
C GLY A 35 0.13 -9.92 -3.32
N TYR A 36 -0.71 -9.81 -4.35
CA TYR A 36 -0.31 -9.37 -5.70
C TYR A 36 -0.39 -7.85 -5.87
N TYR A 37 0.29 -7.08 -5.01
CA TYR A 37 0.21 -5.62 -5.01
C TYR A 37 1.58 -4.97 -5.14
N CYS A 38 1.60 -3.82 -5.79
CA CYS A 38 2.70 -2.88 -5.62
C CYS A 38 2.64 -2.27 -4.21
N VAL A 39 3.69 -2.40 -3.42
CA VAL A 39 3.73 -1.87 -2.04
C VAL A 39 3.62 -0.34 -2.01
N TYR A 40 4.07 0.33 -3.06
CA TYR A 40 4.10 1.78 -3.14
C TYR A 40 2.76 2.38 -3.61
N CYS A 41 2.28 2.05 -4.79
CA CYS A 41 1.03 2.63 -5.30
C CYS A 41 -0.22 1.82 -4.95
N ASN A 42 -0.04 0.62 -4.40
CA ASN A 42 -1.09 -0.34 -4.03
C ASN A 42 -1.99 -0.79 -5.20
N GLN A 43 -1.49 -0.68 -6.44
CA GLN A 43 -2.14 -1.25 -7.61
C GLN A 43 -2.04 -2.77 -7.57
N PRO A 44 -3.12 -3.53 -7.88
CA PRO A 44 -3.04 -4.97 -8.04
C PRO A 44 -2.31 -5.31 -9.33
N LEU A 45 -1.50 -6.37 -9.28
CA LEU A 45 -0.65 -6.77 -10.41
C LEU A 45 -0.84 -8.27 -10.68
N SER A 46 -1.57 -8.60 -11.74
CA SER A 46 -1.71 -9.98 -12.21
C SER A 46 -0.44 -10.52 -12.88
N HIS A 47 0.38 -9.60 -13.41
CA HIS A 47 1.64 -9.92 -14.10
C HIS A 47 2.71 -8.87 -13.76
N SER A 48 3.97 -9.18 -14.09
CA SER A 48 5.09 -8.23 -14.03
C SER A 48 5.41 -7.68 -12.64
N LEU A 49 5.11 -8.44 -11.58
CA LEU A 49 5.59 -8.15 -10.24
C LEU A 49 7.12 -8.21 -10.21
N GLN A 50 7.74 -7.11 -9.83
CA GLN A 50 9.18 -7.01 -9.67
C GLN A 50 9.55 -7.11 -8.20
N VAL A 51 10.56 -7.94 -7.88
CA VAL A 51 11.19 -7.88 -6.57
C VAL A 51 12.08 -6.64 -6.58
N GLU A 52 11.82 -5.76 -5.66
CA GLU A 52 12.42 -4.44 -5.54
C GLU A 52 13.30 -4.41 -4.29
N HIS A 53 14.44 -3.71 -4.37
CA HIS A 53 15.35 -3.48 -3.24
C HIS A 53 15.06 -2.11 -2.61
N VAL A 54 14.65 -2.07 -1.35
CA VAL A 54 14.42 -0.83 -0.60
C VAL A 54 15.68 0.04 -0.63
N ILE A 55 16.83 -0.55 -0.28
CA ILE A 55 18.15 0.01 -0.49
C ILE A 55 18.76 -0.67 -1.73
N PRO A 56 18.98 0.05 -2.83
CA PRO A 56 19.46 -0.53 -4.08
C PRO A 56 20.79 -1.25 -3.91
N LYS A 57 20.96 -2.34 -4.67
CA LYS A 57 22.26 -3.02 -4.77
C LYS A 57 23.36 -2.18 -5.42
N ASN A 58 22.98 -1.21 -6.23
CA ASN A 58 23.88 -0.25 -6.91
C ASN A 58 23.37 1.18 -6.63
N PRO A 59 23.50 1.69 -5.41
CA PRO A 59 23.04 3.03 -5.06
C PRO A 59 23.96 4.11 -5.66
N PRO A 60 23.58 5.39 -5.57
CA PRO A 60 24.46 6.51 -5.91
C PRO A 60 25.78 6.47 -5.15
N ALA A 61 26.80 7.15 -5.69
CA ALA A 61 28.11 7.24 -5.05
C ALA A 61 27.99 7.81 -3.61
N GLY A 62 28.71 7.20 -2.68
CA GLY A 62 28.69 7.59 -1.26
C GLY A 62 27.62 6.90 -0.41
N VAL A 63 26.72 6.14 -1.01
CA VAL A 63 25.71 5.34 -0.29
C VAL A 63 26.12 3.88 -0.27
N ALA A 64 26.01 3.23 0.88
CA ALA A 64 26.29 1.80 1.00
C ALA A 64 25.26 0.96 0.21
N PRO A 65 25.69 -0.06 -0.52
CA PRO A 65 24.79 -0.98 -1.19
C PRO A 65 23.90 -1.73 -0.20
N GLY A 66 22.63 -1.90 -0.56
CA GLY A 66 21.74 -2.78 0.18
C GLY A 66 22.10 -4.25 0.02
N ALA A 67 21.74 -5.05 1.00
CA ALA A 67 21.93 -6.51 0.96
C ALA A 67 21.11 -7.12 -0.19
N ALA A 68 21.82 -7.70 -1.17
CA ALA A 68 21.21 -8.09 -2.45
C ALA A 68 20.26 -9.29 -2.35
N LEU A 69 20.36 -10.10 -1.29
CA LEU A 69 19.57 -11.32 -1.10
C LEU A 69 18.80 -11.32 0.24
N ASP A 70 18.90 -10.25 1.03
CA ASP A 70 18.27 -10.16 2.32
C ASP A 70 16.76 -9.92 2.19
N TRP A 71 15.96 -10.74 2.88
CA TRP A 71 14.51 -10.61 2.95
C TRP A 71 14.06 -9.23 3.39
N ASP A 72 14.74 -8.64 4.38
CA ASP A 72 14.36 -7.34 4.93
C ASP A 72 14.52 -6.20 3.94
N ASN A 73 15.40 -6.38 2.93
CA ASN A 73 15.59 -5.41 1.84
C ASN A 73 14.68 -5.64 0.63
N MET A 74 13.76 -6.63 0.66
CA MET A 74 12.95 -7.01 -0.51
C MET A 74 11.49 -6.65 -0.36
N LEU A 75 10.92 -6.03 -1.40
CA LEU A 75 9.50 -5.73 -1.54
C LEU A 75 9.00 -6.11 -2.94
N LEU A 76 7.70 -5.92 -3.19
CA LEU A 76 7.09 -6.07 -4.51
C LEU A 76 6.69 -4.70 -5.07
N ALA A 77 7.12 -4.40 -6.28
CA ALA A 77 6.75 -3.15 -6.96
C ALA A 77 6.25 -3.39 -8.39
N CYS A 78 5.44 -2.45 -8.88
CA CYS A 78 5.14 -2.37 -10.31
C CYS A 78 6.28 -1.70 -11.07
N GLY A 79 6.32 -1.90 -12.38
CA GLY A 79 7.33 -1.29 -13.24
C GLY A 79 7.43 0.24 -13.10
N PRO A 80 6.30 0.99 -13.17
CA PRO A 80 6.34 2.44 -12.98
C PRO A 80 6.96 2.89 -11.65
N CYS A 81 6.53 2.33 -10.49
CA CYS A 81 7.10 2.69 -9.20
C CYS A 81 8.58 2.30 -9.07
N ASN A 82 8.95 1.11 -9.53
CA ASN A 82 10.33 0.64 -9.47
C ASN A 82 11.27 1.49 -10.36
N ASN A 83 10.78 1.87 -11.54
CA ASN A 83 11.56 2.74 -12.45
C ASN A 83 11.67 4.18 -11.91
N ALA A 84 10.59 4.74 -11.35
CA ALA A 84 10.61 6.08 -10.75
C ALA A 84 11.60 6.13 -9.57
N LYS A 85 11.54 5.16 -8.66
CA LYS A 85 12.50 5.02 -7.56
C LYS A 85 13.93 4.85 -8.05
N GLY A 86 14.15 4.07 -9.10
CA GLY A 86 15.47 3.83 -9.66
C GLY A 86 16.47 3.32 -8.61
N ASN A 87 17.62 3.99 -8.55
CA ASN A 87 18.70 3.68 -7.61
C ASN A 87 18.67 4.53 -6.33
N THR A 88 17.58 5.26 -6.07
CA THR A 88 17.41 6.03 -4.84
C THR A 88 17.10 5.08 -3.68
N PRO A 89 17.89 5.08 -2.59
CA PRO A 89 17.57 4.31 -1.40
C PRO A 89 16.36 4.94 -0.70
N ILE A 90 15.39 4.12 -0.27
CA ILE A 90 14.30 4.60 0.57
C ILE A 90 14.76 4.52 2.02
N ASP A 91 15.05 5.69 2.58
CA ASP A 91 15.34 5.89 3.99
C ASP A 91 14.06 6.30 4.73
N ALA A 92 13.76 5.63 5.82
CA ALA A 92 12.55 5.85 6.61
C ALA A 92 12.47 7.24 7.29
N ASN A 93 13.57 7.97 7.37
CA ASN A 93 13.56 9.36 7.86
C ASN A 93 13.16 10.36 6.77
N THR A 94 13.47 10.06 5.52
CA THR A 94 13.24 10.94 4.36
C THR A 94 11.94 10.61 3.64
N TYR A 95 11.54 9.33 3.61
CA TYR A 95 10.39 8.84 2.86
C TYR A 95 9.45 8.02 3.74
N TYR A 96 8.16 8.03 3.42
CA TYR A 96 7.21 7.11 4.03
C TYR A 96 7.31 5.72 3.42
N LEU A 97 7.81 4.77 4.22
CA LEU A 97 7.96 3.37 3.85
C LEU A 97 6.81 2.53 4.44
N PRO A 98 6.10 1.72 3.63
CA PRO A 98 4.93 0.96 4.11
C PRO A 98 5.20 -0.02 5.26
N GLU A 99 6.42 -0.55 5.40
CA GLU A 99 6.79 -1.44 6.50
C GLU A 99 7.12 -0.71 7.81
N GLU A 100 7.48 0.58 7.73
CA GLU A 100 7.92 1.38 8.89
C GLU A 100 6.83 2.33 9.40
N HIS A 101 5.92 2.76 8.52
CA HIS A 101 4.97 3.82 8.79
C HIS A 101 3.53 3.36 8.57
N ASN A 102 2.57 4.02 9.25
CA ASN A 102 1.18 3.93 8.83
C ASN A 102 0.94 4.80 7.59
N THR A 103 1.29 4.28 6.43
CA THR A 103 1.20 4.99 5.15
C THR A 103 -0.22 5.28 4.67
N HIS A 104 -1.25 4.95 5.46
CA HIS A 104 -2.59 5.46 5.26
C HIS A 104 -2.71 6.93 5.71
N LEU A 105 -1.98 7.33 6.76
CA LEU A 105 -2.10 8.65 7.38
C LEU A 105 -1.58 9.81 6.51
N PRO A 106 -0.41 9.74 5.83
CA PRO A 106 0.17 10.91 5.17
C PRO A 106 -0.41 11.19 3.78
N PHE A 107 -1.19 10.27 3.18
CA PHE A 107 -1.64 10.38 1.79
C PHE A 107 -3.14 10.37 1.63
N SER A 108 -3.63 11.14 0.66
CA SER A 108 -4.99 11.08 0.15
C SER A 108 -5.00 10.80 -1.35
N ILE A 109 -6.08 10.20 -1.85
CA ILE A 109 -6.29 9.99 -3.28
C ILE A 109 -7.45 10.89 -3.70
N VAL A 110 -7.22 11.76 -4.68
CA VAL A 110 -8.19 12.75 -5.15
C VAL A 110 -8.31 12.71 -6.67
N LEU A 111 -9.42 13.23 -7.19
CA LEU A 111 -9.55 13.48 -8.63
C LEU A 111 -8.58 14.59 -9.04
N ASN A 112 -7.95 14.41 -10.19
CA ASN A 112 -7.16 15.45 -10.83
C ASN A 112 -8.08 16.48 -11.55
N ALA A 113 -7.53 17.60 -11.96
CA ALA A 113 -8.23 18.55 -12.84
C ALA A 113 -8.72 17.91 -14.16
N ASN A 114 -7.96 16.93 -14.68
CA ASN A 114 -8.47 15.98 -15.67
C ASN A 114 -9.27 14.87 -14.95
N PRO A 115 -10.61 14.82 -15.11
CA PRO A 115 -11.48 13.94 -14.33
C PRO A 115 -11.32 12.44 -14.63
N ASP A 116 -10.58 12.09 -15.67
CA ASP A 116 -10.26 10.69 -15.99
C ASP A 116 -9.14 10.13 -15.10
N HIS A 117 -8.46 10.98 -14.36
CA HIS A 117 -7.32 10.62 -13.52
C HIS A 117 -7.60 10.85 -12.03
N ALA A 118 -7.07 9.98 -11.19
CA ALA A 118 -6.96 10.19 -9.74
C ALA A 118 -5.49 10.11 -9.33
N ILE A 119 -5.07 11.05 -8.51
CA ILE A 119 -3.69 11.24 -8.07
C ILE A 119 -3.56 11.09 -6.56
N VAL A 120 -2.35 10.85 -6.09
CA VAL A 120 -2.01 10.89 -4.65
C VAL A 120 -1.54 12.29 -4.33
N ILE A 121 -2.03 12.82 -3.22
CA ILE A 121 -1.60 14.09 -2.64
C ILE A 121 -1.27 13.90 -1.17
N GLU A 122 -0.58 14.87 -0.58
CA GLU A 122 -0.36 14.95 0.86
C GLU A 122 -1.69 15.18 1.57
N ARG A 123 -1.91 14.50 2.70
CA ARG A 123 -3.11 14.70 3.50
C ARG A 123 -3.06 16.05 4.23
N VAL A 124 -4.21 16.67 4.35
CA VAL A 124 -4.38 17.90 5.15
C VAL A 124 -4.15 17.61 6.63
N GLY A 125 -3.51 18.52 7.34
CA GLY A 125 -3.27 18.42 8.79
C GLY A 125 -1.92 17.82 9.18
N LEU A 126 -1.07 17.48 8.22
CA LEU A 126 0.32 17.10 8.49
C LEU A 126 1.12 18.31 9.02
N ASN A 127 2.07 18.07 9.92
CA ASN A 127 3.06 19.09 10.28
C ASN A 127 4.07 19.32 9.13
N VAL A 128 4.90 20.35 9.24
CA VAL A 128 5.82 20.76 8.15
C VAL A 128 6.75 19.61 7.72
N ASN A 129 7.29 18.85 8.67
CA ASN A 129 8.21 17.75 8.37
C ASN A 129 7.48 16.56 7.73
N GLN A 130 6.31 16.24 8.23
CA GLN A 130 5.44 15.18 7.66
C GLN A 130 4.99 15.54 6.25
N HIS A 131 4.63 16.80 6.02
CA HIS A 131 4.25 17.31 4.70
C HIS A 131 5.42 17.15 3.72
N GLN A 132 6.63 17.62 4.09
CA GLN A 132 7.81 17.48 3.24
C GLN A 132 8.11 16.01 2.91
N LYS A 133 8.10 15.14 3.93
CA LYS A 133 8.33 13.70 3.76
C LYS A 133 7.26 13.03 2.87
N ALA A 134 5.99 13.44 2.98
CA ALA A 134 4.93 12.96 2.10
C ALA A 134 5.14 13.44 0.66
N HIS A 135 5.48 14.72 0.48
CA HIS A 135 5.82 15.31 -0.80
C HIS A 135 6.98 14.57 -1.47
N ASP A 136 8.11 14.41 -0.78
CA ASP A 136 9.29 13.70 -1.29
C ASP A 136 8.97 12.24 -1.68
N THR A 137 8.06 11.60 -0.94
CA THR A 137 7.60 10.24 -1.27
C THR A 137 6.74 10.20 -2.54
N ILE A 138 5.85 11.18 -2.73
CA ILE A 138 5.03 11.32 -3.94
C ILE A 138 5.92 11.57 -5.14
N ASP A 139 6.85 12.51 -5.03
CA ASP A 139 7.78 12.88 -6.10
C ASP A 139 8.68 11.71 -6.49
N LEU A 140 9.32 11.05 -5.52
CA LEU A 140 10.20 9.90 -5.78
C LEU A 140 9.49 8.79 -6.57
N LEU A 141 8.24 8.53 -6.23
CA LEU A 141 7.47 7.43 -6.80
C LEU A 141 6.54 7.89 -7.93
N GLU A 142 6.51 9.20 -8.21
CA GLU A 142 5.63 9.84 -9.22
C GLU A 142 4.17 9.42 -9.05
N LEU A 143 3.66 9.51 -7.82
CA LEU A 143 2.32 9.02 -7.51
C LEU A 143 1.20 9.97 -7.96
N ASP A 144 1.52 11.20 -8.27
CA ASP A 144 0.63 12.24 -8.83
C ASP A 144 0.72 12.36 -10.35
N ASN A 145 1.63 11.61 -11.00
CA ASN A 145 1.82 11.66 -12.45
C ASN A 145 0.57 11.17 -13.20
N ILE A 146 0.14 11.97 -14.19
CA ILE A 146 -0.95 11.66 -15.13
C ILE A 146 -0.46 11.49 -16.56
N ASP A 147 0.79 11.85 -16.85
CA ASP A 147 1.36 11.80 -18.19
C ASP A 147 2.00 10.45 -18.46
N ALA A 148 1.68 9.86 -19.62
CA ALA A 148 2.39 8.69 -20.09
C ALA A 148 3.80 9.11 -20.54
N ARG A 149 4.83 8.52 -19.93
CA ARG A 149 6.18 8.66 -20.47
C ARG A 149 6.27 7.95 -21.82
N PRO A 150 6.97 8.50 -22.83
CA PRO A 150 7.06 7.86 -24.15
C PRO A 150 7.55 6.41 -24.14
N ALA A 151 8.38 6.05 -23.14
CA ALA A 151 8.98 4.72 -23.00
C ALA A 151 8.22 3.80 -22.01
N ILE A 152 7.29 4.33 -21.20
CA ILE A 152 6.60 3.58 -20.14
C ILE A 152 5.15 4.04 -20.09
N VAL A 153 4.24 3.10 -20.35
CA VAL A 153 2.82 3.38 -20.19
C VAL A 153 2.48 3.35 -18.70
N ASP A 154 2.35 4.54 -18.10
CA ASP A 154 1.88 4.67 -16.72
C ASP A 154 0.37 4.92 -16.69
N ILE A 155 -0.37 3.91 -16.30
CA ILE A 155 -1.83 3.95 -16.16
C ILE A 155 -2.30 3.97 -14.70
N ARG A 156 -1.40 4.23 -13.74
CA ARG A 156 -1.71 4.18 -12.31
C ARG A 156 -2.84 5.14 -11.92
N SER A 157 -2.83 6.35 -12.48
CA SER A 157 -3.87 7.37 -12.24
C SER A 157 -5.24 6.98 -12.79
N LEU A 158 -5.28 6.37 -13.99
CA LEU A 158 -6.51 5.82 -14.58
C LEU A 158 -7.05 4.65 -13.74
N LYS A 159 -6.18 3.76 -13.27
CA LYS A 159 -6.56 2.63 -12.42
C LYS A 159 -7.10 3.09 -11.06
N ARG A 160 -6.51 4.12 -10.45
CA ARG A 160 -7.05 4.73 -9.23
C ARG A 160 -8.45 5.30 -9.46
N LYS A 161 -8.67 5.99 -10.60
CA LYS A 161 -9.99 6.51 -10.96
C LYS A 161 -11.01 5.37 -11.12
N ALA A 162 -10.66 4.29 -11.81
CA ALA A 162 -11.53 3.13 -11.95
C ALA A 162 -11.87 2.50 -10.59
N ALA A 163 -10.88 2.40 -9.68
CA ALA A 163 -11.11 1.90 -8.33
C ALA A 163 -12.04 2.83 -7.53
N MET A 164 -11.93 4.16 -7.64
CA MET A 164 -12.88 5.10 -7.01
C MET A 164 -14.33 4.83 -7.42
N LEU A 165 -14.57 4.61 -8.71
CA LEU A 165 -15.92 4.27 -9.21
C LEU A 165 -16.42 2.94 -8.66
N SER A 166 -15.52 1.95 -8.52
CA SER A 166 -15.85 0.65 -7.94
C SER A 166 -16.22 0.78 -6.46
N VAL A 167 -15.50 1.60 -5.71
CA VAL A 167 -15.77 1.89 -4.29
C VAL A 167 -17.11 2.58 -4.12
N GLN A 168 -17.42 3.60 -4.93
CA GLN A 168 -18.70 4.31 -4.91
C GLN A 168 -19.87 3.36 -5.21
N SER A 169 -19.71 2.47 -6.20
CA SER A 169 -20.72 1.45 -6.52
C SER A 169 -20.90 0.47 -5.35
N ALA A 170 -19.81 0.03 -4.72
CA ALA A 170 -19.87 -0.86 -3.56
C ALA A 170 -20.57 -0.19 -2.37
N ARG A 171 -20.36 1.11 -2.15
CA ARG A 171 -21.06 1.89 -1.11
C ARG A 171 -22.56 1.89 -1.34
N GLN A 172 -23.00 2.17 -2.56
CA GLN A 172 -24.43 2.14 -2.90
C GLN A 172 -25.06 0.76 -2.63
N VAL A 173 -24.37 -0.32 -3.01
CA VAL A 173 -24.84 -1.69 -2.74
C VAL A 173 -24.90 -1.98 -1.25
N TYR A 174 -23.90 -1.52 -0.49
CA TYR A 174 -23.88 -1.65 0.97
C TYR A 174 -25.07 -0.95 1.63
N ASP A 175 -25.32 0.31 1.26
CA ASP A 175 -26.42 1.11 1.82
C ASP A 175 -27.79 0.47 1.51
N MET A 176 -27.98 -0.05 0.31
CA MET A 176 -29.20 -0.81 -0.06
C MET A 176 -29.34 -2.10 0.75
N ALA A 177 -28.23 -2.81 0.98
CA ALA A 177 -28.24 -4.04 1.74
C ALA A 177 -28.54 -3.78 3.21
N VAL A 178 -27.96 -2.75 3.83
CA VAL A 178 -28.23 -2.37 5.23
C VAL A 178 -29.71 -1.99 5.44
N ALA A 179 -30.35 -1.40 4.44
CA ALA A 179 -31.77 -1.07 4.47
C ALA A 179 -32.70 -2.30 4.32
N SER A 180 -32.17 -3.48 3.98
CA SER A 180 -32.95 -4.71 3.75
C SER A 180 -33.17 -5.49 5.05
N PRO A 181 -34.40 -5.97 5.34
CA PRO A 181 -34.66 -6.79 6.53
C PRO A 181 -34.01 -8.19 6.47
N THR A 182 -33.54 -8.61 5.32
CA THR A 182 -32.85 -9.90 5.10
C THR A 182 -31.32 -9.74 5.01
N TYR A 183 -30.81 -8.59 5.33
CA TYR A 183 -29.38 -8.26 5.24
C TYR A 183 -28.52 -9.13 6.17
N ASN A 184 -27.48 -9.71 5.57
CA ASN A 184 -26.40 -10.36 6.32
C ASN A 184 -25.14 -9.50 6.27
N ALA A 185 -24.95 -8.70 7.30
CA ALA A 185 -23.86 -7.72 7.41
C ALA A 185 -22.47 -8.35 7.20
N ASN A 186 -22.21 -9.53 7.76
CA ASN A 186 -20.93 -10.21 7.61
C ASN A 186 -20.63 -10.63 6.17
N VAL A 187 -21.64 -11.10 5.45
CA VAL A 187 -21.48 -11.52 4.04
C VAL A 187 -21.12 -10.32 3.18
N VAL A 188 -21.86 -9.20 3.33
CA VAL A 188 -21.63 -8.01 2.52
C VAL A 188 -20.30 -7.34 2.89
N ALA A 189 -19.97 -7.23 4.16
CA ALA A 189 -18.67 -6.70 4.60
C ALA A 189 -17.50 -7.54 4.05
N THR A 190 -17.63 -8.86 4.07
CA THR A 190 -16.64 -9.78 3.50
C THR A 190 -16.53 -9.62 1.98
N ASP A 191 -17.64 -9.45 1.26
CA ASP A 191 -17.63 -9.19 -0.18
C ASP A 191 -16.93 -7.88 -0.52
N ILE A 192 -17.22 -6.81 0.23
CA ILE A 192 -16.53 -5.52 0.09
C ILE A 192 -15.01 -5.67 0.25
N ALA A 193 -14.57 -6.36 1.31
CA ALA A 193 -13.13 -6.57 1.54
C ALA A 193 -12.48 -7.44 0.44
N ARG A 194 -13.17 -8.42 -0.12
CA ARG A 194 -12.69 -9.20 -1.27
C ARG A 194 -12.58 -8.35 -2.53
N ARG A 195 -13.57 -7.49 -2.80
CA ARG A 195 -13.49 -6.50 -3.90
C ARG A 195 -12.32 -5.54 -3.72
N ALA A 196 -12.06 -5.09 -2.49
CA ALA A 196 -10.89 -4.28 -2.15
C ALA A 196 -9.58 -5.04 -2.41
N ALA A 197 -9.54 -6.33 -2.06
CA ALA A 197 -8.40 -7.19 -2.35
C ALA A 197 -8.16 -7.35 -3.86
N ASP A 198 -9.22 -7.49 -4.66
CA ASP A 198 -9.12 -7.68 -6.12
C ASP A 198 -8.77 -6.37 -6.85
N SER A 199 -9.37 -5.23 -6.46
CA SER A 199 -9.17 -3.93 -7.11
C SER A 199 -7.93 -3.19 -6.64
N GLY A 200 -7.40 -3.50 -5.47
CA GLY A 200 -6.31 -2.76 -4.82
C GLY A 200 -6.71 -1.37 -4.35
N PHE A 201 -5.73 -0.48 -4.25
CA PHE A 201 -5.92 0.90 -3.77
C PHE A 201 -6.66 0.99 -2.43
N PHE A 202 -6.18 0.22 -1.47
CA PHE A 202 -6.73 0.03 -0.12
C PHE A 202 -7.28 1.32 0.51
N SER A 203 -6.55 2.44 0.40
CA SER A 203 -6.96 3.71 1.02
C SER A 203 -8.31 4.23 0.53
N LEU A 204 -8.69 3.96 -0.73
CA LEU A 204 -10.00 4.36 -1.26
C LEU A 204 -11.14 3.61 -0.57
N TRP A 205 -10.98 2.29 -0.41
CA TRP A 205 -11.94 1.44 0.28
C TRP A 205 -12.02 1.79 1.76
N TYR A 206 -10.86 2.00 2.38
CA TYR A 206 -10.77 2.34 3.79
C TYR A 206 -11.49 3.66 4.11
N GLU A 207 -11.23 4.74 3.35
CA GLU A 207 -11.86 6.05 3.53
C GLU A 207 -13.37 6.00 3.34
N GLU A 208 -13.86 5.29 2.34
CA GLU A 208 -15.29 5.19 2.04
C GLU A 208 -16.07 4.49 3.17
N PHE A 209 -15.46 3.48 3.79
CA PHE A 209 -16.12 2.68 4.82
C PHE A 209 -15.61 2.96 6.25
N ILE A 210 -14.92 4.08 6.47
CA ILE A 210 -14.26 4.40 7.75
C ILE A 210 -15.22 4.42 8.96
N ASN A 211 -16.51 4.65 8.74
CA ASN A 211 -17.55 4.66 9.77
C ASN A 211 -18.36 3.36 9.85
N GLU A 212 -17.94 2.32 9.16
CA GLU A 212 -18.59 1.01 9.12
C GLU A 212 -17.69 -0.05 9.78
N PRO A 213 -17.73 -0.20 11.14
CA PRO A 213 -16.76 -1.02 11.88
C PRO A 213 -16.64 -2.45 11.38
N LEU A 214 -17.75 -3.06 10.93
CA LEU A 214 -17.75 -4.42 10.42
C LEU A 214 -17.02 -4.54 9.09
N VAL A 215 -17.16 -3.55 8.19
CA VAL A 215 -16.41 -3.49 6.93
C VAL A 215 -14.94 -3.21 7.23
N MET A 216 -14.65 -2.31 8.17
CA MET A 216 -13.30 -1.97 8.59
C MET A 216 -12.55 -3.18 9.17
N GLU A 217 -13.23 -3.99 10.00
CA GLU A 217 -12.69 -5.27 10.47
C GLU A 217 -12.22 -6.15 9.32
N LYS A 218 -13.04 -6.30 8.28
CA LYS A 218 -12.72 -7.14 7.12
C LYS A 218 -11.65 -6.53 6.21
N LEU A 219 -11.63 -5.21 6.04
CA LEU A 219 -10.60 -4.50 5.26
C LEU A 219 -9.22 -4.58 5.92
N THR A 220 -9.15 -4.62 7.25
CA THR A 220 -7.89 -4.74 7.99
C THR A 220 -7.51 -6.18 8.30
N ASP A 221 -8.36 -7.16 7.96
CA ASP A 221 -8.07 -8.58 8.14
C ASP A 221 -6.98 -9.05 7.17
N ASN A 222 -5.85 -9.45 7.73
CA ASN A 222 -4.70 -9.97 6.98
C ASN A 222 -4.98 -11.29 6.26
N ALA A 223 -6.02 -12.03 6.64
CA ALA A 223 -6.45 -13.21 5.91
C ALA A 223 -7.17 -12.86 4.60
N ILE A 224 -7.79 -11.68 4.50
CA ILE A 224 -8.48 -11.20 3.30
C ILE A 224 -7.55 -10.32 2.47
N ILE A 225 -6.95 -9.29 3.09
CA ILE A 225 -6.00 -8.40 2.42
C ILE A 225 -4.59 -8.66 2.99
N LYS A 226 -3.92 -9.64 2.40
CA LYS A 226 -2.60 -10.14 2.85
C LYS A 226 -1.60 -9.03 3.10
N GLY A 227 -0.88 -9.14 4.20
CA GLY A 227 0.22 -8.24 4.54
C GLY A 227 -0.22 -6.87 5.06
N THR A 228 -1.51 -6.63 5.31
CA THR A 228 -1.94 -5.40 5.99
C THR A 228 -1.36 -5.36 7.41
N ALA A 229 -0.72 -4.25 7.77
CA ALA A 229 -0.19 -4.05 9.13
C ALA A 229 -1.35 -3.73 10.10
N THR A 230 -1.86 -4.75 10.77
CA THR A 230 -3.03 -4.64 11.67
C THR A 230 -2.78 -3.71 12.86
N ASN A 231 -1.52 -3.57 13.29
CA ASN A 231 -1.10 -2.65 14.36
C ASN A 231 -1.16 -1.15 13.95
N CYS A 232 -1.60 -0.84 12.75
CA CYS A 232 -1.85 0.51 12.28
C CYS A 232 -3.31 0.95 12.46
N PHE A 233 -4.17 0.08 13.03
CA PHE A 233 -5.60 0.30 13.18
C PHE A 233 -6.05 -0.13 14.57
N ASP A 234 -6.95 0.64 15.20
CA ASP A 234 -7.45 0.38 16.56
C ASP A 234 -8.78 -0.38 16.54
N PRO A 235 -8.79 -1.70 16.81
CA PRO A 235 -10.04 -2.47 16.85
C PRO A 235 -11.01 -1.98 17.92
N ALA A 236 -10.51 -1.42 19.03
CA ALA A 236 -11.36 -0.91 20.12
C ALA A 236 -12.09 0.38 19.73
N ASN A 237 -11.57 1.09 18.70
CA ASN A 237 -12.15 2.32 18.18
C ASN A 237 -12.58 2.18 16.72
N GLY A 238 -13.28 1.08 16.38
CA GLY A 238 -13.83 0.87 15.03
C GLY A 238 -12.77 0.82 13.93
N TYR A 239 -11.57 0.34 14.25
CA TYR A 239 -10.43 0.23 13.33
C TYR A 239 -9.96 1.59 12.79
N GLN A 240 -10.14 2.69 13.54
CA GLN A 240 -9.58 3.99 13.17
C GLN A 240 -8.04 3.89 13.02
N PRO A 241 -7.44 4.65 12.10
CA PRO A 241 -6.00 4.60 11.88
C PRO A 241 -5.26 5.21 13.07
N ILE A 242 -4.22 4.53 13.53
CA ILE A 242 -3.37 4.99 14.63
C ILE A 242 -1.93 5.15 14.17
N HIS A 243 -1.18 5.94 14.90
CA HIS A 243 0.25 6.10 14.66
C HIS A 243 1.01 4.80 14.89
N ARG A 244 1.89 4.44 13.94
CA ARG A 244 2.71 3.23 14.05
C ARG A 244 3.90 3.42 14.98
N ASN A 245 4.43 4.64 15.05
CA ASN A 245 5.62 5.02 15.82
C ASN A 245 5.31 6.10 16.88
N PRO A 246 4.39 5.85 17.83
CA PRO A 246 3.91 6.88 18.75
C PRO A 246 5.02 7.45 19.66
N ALA A 247 6.13 6.74 19.83
CA ALA A 247 7.29 7.23 20.58
C ALA A 247 8.12 8.28 19.82
N ASN A 248 7.98 8.35 18.49
CA ASN A 248 8.63 9.37 17.67
C ASN A 248 7.76 10.61 17.64
N ILE A 249 8.01 11.56 18.54
CA ILE A 249 7.22 12.81 18.68
C ILE A 249 7.26 13.67 17.42
N ALA A 250 8.36 13.65 16.67
CA ALA A 250 8.54 14.46 15.47
C ALA A 250 7.72 13.90 14.28
N ASP A 251 7.63 12.59 14.16
CA ASP A 251 6.88 11.89 13.12
C ASP A 251 6.38 10.54 13.64
N PRO A 252 5.22 10.51 14.33
CA PRO A 252 4.67 9.30 14.92
C PRO A 252 4.00 8.37 13.89
N ILE A 253 3.85 8.77 12.63
CA ILE A 253 3.17 8.05 11.53
C ILE A 253 3.76 6.64 11.22
#